data_e8827143ba091a51e4027bc4cfe0c10f
#
_entry.id   e8827143ba091a51e4027bc4cfe0c10f
#
_cell.length_a   1.000
_cell.length_b   1.000
_cell.length_c   1.000
_cell.angle_alpha   90.00
_cell.angle_beta   90.00
_cell.angle_gamma   90.00
#
_symmetry.space_group_name_H-M   'P 1'
#
loop_
_entity.id
_entity.type
_entity.pdbx_description
1 polymer ?
#
loop_
_entity_poly.entity_id
_entity_poly.type
_entity_poly.pdbx_seq_one_letter_code
_entity_poly.pdbx_strand_id
1 'polypeptide(L)'
;NTRIKLEENIPLSLFEYFKWFKENKRIVLIVVPSEEKLNKVYNHYCSTLKSLEIRVVRYNKNQDFKFVSDIIQGYSNTLFIITNSCGQYIRNIPNLNVIMLFADDIYYSYKKILYICGAVNMSQDIQCEAIMVSREVSEEMDKAKVITRMFNKSLWEKQYLNY
;
A
#
# COMPACT_ATOMS: atom_id res chain seq x y z
N ASN A 1 -14.33 -12.45 22.26
CA ASN A 1 -13.30 -12.04 21.27
C ASN A 1 -13.97 -11.46 20.04
N THR A 2 -14.25 -10.17 20.07
CA THR A 2 -14.74 -9.45 18.89
C THR A 2 -13.56 -9.32 17.91
N ARG A 3 -13.52 -10.19 16.90
CA ARG A 3 -12.51 -10.08 15.84
C ARG A 3 -12.74 -8.78 15.09
N ILE A 4 -11.77 -7.89 15.11
CA ILE A 4 -11.81 -6.65 14.33
C ILE A 4 -11.87 -7.04 12.84
N LYS A 5 -12.93 -6.64 12.17
CA LYS A 5 -13.07 -6.83 10.73
C LYS A 5 -12.44 -5.62 10.05
N LEU A 6 -11.31 -5.83 9.39
CA LEU A 6 -10.57 -4.76 8.69
C LEU A 6 -11.41 -4.03 7.64
N GLU A 7 -12.35 -4.72 7.01
CA GLU A 7 -13.23 -4.13 6.01
C GLU A 7 -14.24 -3.12 6.58
N GLU A 8 -14.47 -3.16 7.89
CA GLU A 8 -15.47 -2.32 8.55
C GLU A 8 -14.84 -1.39 9.60
N ASN A 9 -13.66 -1.74 10.12
CA ASN A 9 -13.02 -1.03 11.20
C ASN A 9 -11.56 -0.74 10.90
N ILE A 10 -11.16 0.49 11.12
CA ILE A 10 -9.79 0.93 10.97
C ILE A 10 -9.05 0.70 12.29
N PRO A 11 -8.01 -0.14 12.33
CA PRO A 11 -7.19 -0.28 13.54
C PRO A 11 -6.55 1.05 13.94
N LEU A 12 -6.40 1.27 15.24
CA LEU A 12 -5.83 2.52 15.76
C LEU A 12 -4.43 2.81 15.18
N SER A 13 -3.60 1.79 15.06
CA SER A 13 -2.26 1.93 14.48
C SER A 13 -2.31 2.40 13.02
N LEU A 14 -3.28 1.91 12.25
CA LEU A 14 -3.47 2.32 10.86
C LEU A 14 -3.99 3.76 10.78
N PHE A 15 -4.89 4.13 11.67
CA PHE A 15 -5.39 5.52 11.77
C PHE A 15 -4.25 6.51 12.06
N GLU A 16 -3.30 6.15 12.92
CA GLU A 16 -2.12 6.97 13.20
C GLU A 16 -1.24 7.13 11.94
N TYR A 17 -1.09 6.07 11.13
CA TYR A 17 -0.43 6.18 9.83
C TYR A 17 -1.17 7.11 8.87
N PHE A 18 -2.50 7.08 8.85
CA PHE A 18 -3.28 8.00 8.01
C PHE A 18 -3.01 9.46 8.36
N LYS A 19 -2.93 9.78 9.63
CA LYS A 19 -2.58 11.13 10.10
C LYS A 19 -1.17 11.52 9.66
N TRP A 20 -0.23 10.61 9.79
CA TRP A 20 1.15 10.83 9.35
C TRP A 20 1.24 11.10 7.85
N PHE A 21 0.54 10.29 7.03
CA PHE A 21 0.48 10.50 5.59
C PHE A 21 -0.16 11.85 5.23
N LYS A 22 -1.17 12.27 5.98
CA LYS A 22 -1.82 13.57 5.80
C LYS A 22 -0.85 14.71 6.09
N GLU A 23 -0.15 14.67 7.21
CA GLU A 23 0.82 15.69 7.60
C GLU A 23 1.97 15.82 6.59
N ASN A 24 2.37 14.71 5.99
CA ASN A 24 3.47 14.65 5.02
C ASN A 24 3.01 14.75 3.56
N LYS A 25 1.76 14.99 3.30
CA LYS A 25 1.17 15.15 1.95
C LYS A 25 1.53 14.01 1.01
N ARG A 26 1.29 12.77 1.45
CA ARG A 26 1.67 11.57 0.71
C ARG A 26 0.57 11.10 -0.24
N ILE A 27 1.01 10.44 -1.32
CA ILE A 27 0.14 9.59 -2.15
C ILE A 27 0.21 8.19 -1.59
N VAL A 28 -0.95 7.61 -1.26
CA VAL A 28 -1.06 6.29 -0.63
C VAL A 28 -1.99 5.41 -1.44
N LEU A 29 -1.51 4.22 -1.79
CA LEU A 29 -2.29 3.18 -2.40
C LEU A 29 -2.72 2.17 -1.32
N ILE A 30 -4.01 2.02 -1.10
CA ILE A 30 -4.56 0.96 -0.24
C ILE A 30 -4.99 -0.19 -1.15
N VAL A 31 -4.26 -1.29 -1.08
CA VAL A 31 -4.52 -2.47 -1.92
C VAL A 31 -5.32 -3.49 -1.15
N VAL A 32 -6.35 -4.03 -1.79
CA VAL A 32 -7.21 -5.08 -1.25
C VAL A 32 -7.29 -6.27 -2.23
N PRO A 33 -7.59 -7.50 -1.75
CA PRO A 33 -7.45 -8.70 -2.58
C PRO A 33 -8.62 -8.97 -3.55
N SER A 34 -9.76 -8.31 -3.40
CA SER A 34 -10.96 -8.60 -4.20
C SER A 34 -11.84 -7.37 -4.39
N GLU A 35 -12.75 -7.45 -5.35
CA GLU A 35 -13.75 -6.40 -5.57
C GLU A 35 -14.71 -6.25 -4.38
N GLU A 36 -15.10 -7.36 -3.75
CA GLU A 36 -15.92 -7.33 -2.54
C GLU A 36 -15.24 -6.55 -1.42
N LYS A 37 -13.96 -6.83 -1.16
CA LYS A 37 -13.16 -6.09 -0.17
C LYS A 37 -12.98 -4.63 -0.56
N LEU A 38 -12.78 -4.34 -1.84
CA LEU A 38 -12.69 -2.97 -2.35
C LEU A 38 -13.93 -2.16 -1.99
N ASN A 39 -15.12 -2.70 -2.26
CA ASN A 39 -16.37 -2.01 -1.99
C ASN A 39 -16.58 -1.79 -0.49
N LYS A 40 -16.32 -2.80 0.33
CA LYS A 40 -16.47 -2.70 1.79
C LYS A 40 -15.50 -1.71 2.40
N VAL A 41 -14.22 -1.80 2.06
CA VAL A 41 -13.19 -0.88 2.56
C VAL A 41 -13.48 0.55 2.12
N TYR A 42 -13.79 0.75 0.85
CA TYR A 42 -14.11 2.09 0.35
C TYR A 42 -15.29 2.70 1.13
N ASN A 43 -16.39 1.95 1.28
CA ASN A 43 -17.59 2.45 1.94
C ASN A 43 -17.36 2.77 3.43
N HIS A 44 -16.55 1.97 4.13
CA HIS A 44 -16.32 2.14 5.57
C HIS A 44 -15.18 3.10 5.91
N TYR A 45 -14.17 3.21 5.04
CA TYR A 45 -13.00 4.07 5.29
C TYR A 45 -13.19 5.51 4.83
N CYS A 46 -14.09 5.76 3.88
CA CYS A 46 -14.29 7.08 3.29
C CYS A 46 -14.63 8.17 4.31
N SER A 47 -15.53 7.89 5.26
CA SER A 47 -15.94 8.88 6.26
C SER A 47 -14.77 9.32 7.14
N THR A 48 -13.95 8.38 7.59
CA THR A 48 -12.76 8.67 8.40
C THR A 48 -11.72 9.44 7.59
N LEU A 49 -11.45 9.02 6.36
CA LEU A 49 -10.48 9.70 5.50
C LEU A 49 -10.94 11.12 5.15
N LYS A 50 -12.21 11.32 4.86
CA LYS A 50 -12.78 12.65 4.64
C LYS A 50 -12.70 13.53 5.89
N SER A 51 -12.92 12.98 7.08
CA SER A 51 -12.78 13.73 8.33
C SER A 51 -11.35 14.22 8.57
N LEU A 52 -10.36 13.52 8.02
CA LEU A 52 -8.96 13.93 8.01
C LEU A 52 -8.59 14.86 6.83
N GLU A 53 -9.59 15.28 6.04
CA GLU A 53 -9.40 16.10 4.84
C GLU A 53 -8.51 15.42 3.79
N ILE A 54 -8.60 14.10 3.68
CA ILE A 54 -7.88 13.30 2.69
C ILE A 54 -8.81 13.04 1.50
N ARG A 55 -8.33 13.33 0.30
CA ARG A 55 -9.03 12.95 -0.92
C ARG A 55 -8.91 11.45 -1.13
N VAL A 56 -10.04 10.78 -1.41
CA VAL A 56 -10.12 9.34 -1.62
C VAL A 56 -10.64 9.06 -3.02
N VAL A 57 -9.95 8.18 -3.74
CA VAL A 57 -10.35 7.70 -5.07
C VAL A 57 -10.49 6.19 -5.02
N ARG A 58 -11.58 5.68 -5.58
CA ARG A 58 -11.78 4.24 -5.76
C ARG A 58 -11.34 3.84 -7.16
N TYR A 59 -10.45 2.86 -7.26
CA TYR A 59 -10.01 2.29 -8.53
C TYR A 59 -10.22 0.77 -8.56
N ASN A 60 -11.11 0.32 -9.45
CA ASN A 60 -11.31 -1.11 -9.73
C ASN A 60 -10.44 -1.52 -10.91
N LYS A 61 -9.81 -2.70 -10.82
CA LYS A 61 -8.95 -3.27 -11.86
C LYS A 61 -9.61 -3.34 -13.26
N ASN A 62 -10.94 -3.33 -13.31
CA ASN A 62 -11.70 -3.34 -14.57
C ASN A 62 -11.82 -1.96 -15.23
N GLN A 63 -11.43 -0.90 -14.54
CA GLN A 63 -11.46 0.46 -15.04
C GLN A 63 -10.14 0.84 -15.73
N ASP A 64 -10.17 1.83 -16.61
CA ASP A 64 -8.97 2.43 -17.16
C ASP A 64 -8.28 3.28 -16.08
N PHE A 65 -6.98 3.07 -15.89
CA PHE A 65 -6.19 3.83 -14.91
C PHE A 65 -6.03 5.31 -15.28
N LYS A 66 -6.32 5.70 -16.52
CA LYS A 66 -6.11 7.06 -17.00
C LYS A 66 -6.75 8.12 -16.11
N PHE A 67 -7.99 7.89 -15.64
CA PHE A 67 -8.67 8.87 -14.78
C PHE A 67 -7.94 9.08 -13.45
N VAL A 68 -7.35 8.03 -12.88
CA VAL A 68 -6.53 8.11 -11.65
C VAL A 68 -5.21 8.82 -11.94
N SER A 69 -4.58 8.50 -13.05
CA SER A 69 -3.35 9.16 -13.50
C SER A 69 -3.54 10.66 -13.66
N ASP A 70 -4.66 11.08 -14.26
CA ASP A 70 -4.99 12.50 -14.42
C ASP A 70 -5.18 13.20 -13.07
N ILE A 71 -5.81 12.52 -12.10
CA ILE A 71 -5.94 13.05 -10.73
C ILE A 71 -4.57 13.20 -10.07
N ILE A 72 -3.69 12.21 -10.18
CA ILE A 72 -2.35 12.24 -9.59
C ILE A 72 -1.54 13.40 -10.14
N GLN A 73 -1.57 13.62 -11.44
CA GLN A 73 -0.81 14.70 -12.10
C GLN A 73 -1.22 16.08 -11.62
N GLY A 74 -2.50 16.29 -11.33
CA GLY A 74 -3.03 17.57 -10.90
C GLY A 74 -3.08 17.77 -9.38
N TYR A 75 -2.63 16.81 -8.59
CA TYR A 75 -2.84 16.79 -7.14
C TYR A 75 -1.55 17.02 -6.36
N SER A 76 -1.51 18.09 -5.56
CA SER A 76 -0.35 18.50 -4.76
C SER A 76 -0.51 18.26 -3.26
N ASN A 77 -1.55 17.57 -2.84
CA ASN A 77 -1.89 17.31 -1.45
C ASN A 77 -1.95 15.79 -1.16
N THR A 78 -2.51 15.40 -0.03
CA THR A 78 -2.67 13.98 0.33
C THR A 78 -3.76 13.33 -0.52
N LEU A 79 -3.42 12.20 -1.14
CA LEU A 79 -4.33 11.43 -1.99
C LEU A 79 -4.27 9.96 -1.61
N PHE A 80 -5.42 9.36 -1.31
CA PHE A 80 -5.54 7.93 -1.07
C PHE A 80 -6.32 7.28 -2.22
N ILE A 81 -5.74 6.21 -2.77
CA ILE A 81 -6.36 5.40 -3.83
C ILE A 81 -6.63 4.03 -3.25
N ILE A 82 -7.91 3.65 -3.15
CA ILE A 82 -8.31 2.31 -2.68
C ILE A 82 -8.58 1.45 -3.90
N THR A 83 -7.88 0.33 -4.03
CA THR A 83 -7.90 -0.48 -5.25
C THR A 83 -7.72 -1.97 -5.00
N ASN A 84 -8.26 -2.78 -5.88
CA ASN A 84 -7.99 -4.23 -5.98
C ASN A 84 -6.97 -4.57 -7.08
N SER A 85 -6.30 -3.57 -7.63
CA SER A 85 -5.34 -3.74 -8.72
C SER A 85 -3.90 -3.63 -8.23
N CYS A 86 -3.04 -4.55 -8.68
CA CYS A 86 -1.59 -4.55 -8.45
C CYS A 86 -0.84 -4.53 -9.79
N GLY A 87 -1.31 -3.74 -10.75
CA GLY A 87 -0.74 -3.67 -12.10
C GLY A 87 0.55 -2.86 -12.19
N GLN A 88 1.10 -2.80 -13.39
CA GLN A 88 2.37 -2.11 -13.68
C GLN A 88 2.34 -0.60 -13.38
N TYR A 89 1.17 0.01 -13.38
CA TYR A 89 0.99 1.44 -13.09
C TYR A 89 1.59 1.87 -11.76
N ILE A 90 1.68 0.97 -10.79
CA ILE A 90 2.24 1.24 -9.46
C ILE A 90 3.66 1.81 -9.56
N ARG A 91 4.47 1.32 -10.50
CA ARG A 91 5.85 1.76 -10.69
C ARG A 91 5.97 3.18 -11.26
N ASN A 92 4.89 3.69 -11.86
CA ASN A 92 4.87 4.99 -12.50
C ASN A 92 4.33 6.10 -11.58
N ILE A 93 3.94 5.77 -10.36
CA ILE A 93 3.48 6.75 -9.37
C ILE A 93 4.69 7.22 -8.55
N PRO A 94 5.07 8.49 -8.66
CA PRO A 94 6.22 9.00 -7.89
C PRO A 94 5.90 9.07 -6.40
N ASN A 95 6.89 8.74 -5.57
CA ASN A 95 6.79 8.84 -4.11
C ASN A 95 5.59 8.09 -3.51
N LEU A 96 5.30 6.92 -4.06
CA LEU A 96 4.16 6.10 -3.65
C LEU A 96 4.40 5.40 -2.32
N ASN A 97 3.42 5.51 -1.44
CA ASN A 97 3.30 4.68 -0.25
C ASN A 97 2.21 3.64 -0.45
N VAL A 98 2.36 2.46 0.09
CA VAL A 98 1.40 1.37 -0.07
C VAL A 98 1.00 0.80 1.27
N ILE A 99 -0.30 0.59 1.44
CA ILE A 99 -0.89 -0.18 2.53
C ILE A 99 -1.55 -1.41 1.90
N MET A 100 -1.07 -2.59 2.26
CA MET A 100 -1.67 -3.86 1.83
C MET A 100 -2.60 -4.35 2.93
N LEU A 101 -3.90 -4.21 2.75
CA LEU A 101 -4.90 -4.77 3.66
C LEU A 101 -5.14 -6.25 3.33
N PHE A 102 -5.40 -7.04 4.36
CA PHE A 102 -5.58 -8.49 4.22
C PHE A 102 -4.35 -9.16 3.60
N ALA A 103 -3.17 -8.76 4.04
CA ALA A 103 -1.91 -9.22 3.45
C ALA A 103 -1.69 -10.73 3.59
N ASP A 104 -2.42 -11.41 4.49
CA ASP A 104 -2.45 -12.86 4.65
C ASP A 104 -3.44 -13.59 3.73
N ASP A 105 -4.17 -12.84 2.89
CA ASP A 105 -5.07 -13.44 1.90
C ASP A 105 -4.28 -14.24 0.84
N ILE A 106 -4.85 -15.35 0.39
CA ILE A 106 -4.25 -16.23 -0.61
C ILE A 106 -3.93 -15.51 -1.94
N TYR A 107 -4.62 -14.43 -2.23
CA TYR A 107 -4.35 -13.60 -3.41
C TYR A 107 -2.93 -13.04 -3.41
N TYR A 108 -2.35 -12.75 -2.25
CA TYR A 108 -1.02 -12.19 -2.12
C TYR A 108 0.05 -13.28 -2.05
N SER A 109 0.53 -13.71 -3.22
CA SER A 109 1.75 -14.51 -3.31
C SER A 109 2.97 -13.71 -2.87
N TYR A 110 4.04 -14.38 -2.45
CA TYR A 110 5.29 -13.70 -2.10
C TYR A 110 5.82 -12.84 -3.27
N LYS A 111 5.60 -13.26 -4.51
CA LYS A 111 6.00 -12.50 -5.71
C LYS A 111 5.24 -11.18 -5.83
N LYS A 112 3.94 -11.18 -5.57
CA LYS A 112 3.13 -9.95 -5.54
C LYS A 112 3.58 -9.01 -4.43
N ILE A 113 3.84 -9.54 -3.24
CA ILE A 113 4.33 -8.76 -2.10
C ILE A 113 5.66 -8.09 -2.46
N LEU A 114 6.61 -8.85 -3.01
CA LEU A 114 7.90 -8.32 -3.45
C LEU A 114 7.77 -7.27 -4.55
N TYR A 115 6.88 -7.47 -5.49
CA TYR A 115 6.60 -6.52 -6.56
C TYR A 115 6.12 -5.18 -6.01
N ILE A 116 5.15 -5.21 -5.10
CA ILE A 116 4.57 -4.01 -4.48
C ILE A 116 5.62 -3.30 -3.63
N CYS A 117 6.33 -4.02 -2.77
CA CYS A 117 7.36 -3.45 -1.92
C CYS A 117 8.53 -2.86 -2.74
N GLY A 118 8.90 -3.52 -3.84
CA GLY A 118 9.92 -3.03 -4.76
C GLY A 118 9.52 -1.71 -5.43
N ALA A 119 8.25 -1.56 -5.79
CA ALA A 119 7.73 -0.34 -6.40
C ALA A 119 7.83 0.86 -5.44
N VAL A 120 7.57 0.64 -4.16
CA VAL A 120 7.69 1.67 -3.11
C VAL A 120 9.13 2.14 -2.95
N ASN A 121 10.08 1.24 -3.03
CA ASN A 121 11.50 1.54 -2.81
C ASN A 121 12.21 2.22 -4.00
N MET A 122 11.49 2.49 -5.09
CA MET A 122 12.09 3.13 -6.27
C MET A 122 12.28 4.64 -6.12
N SER A 123 11.67 5.27 -5.12
CA SER A 123 11.88 6.69 -4.87
C SER A 123 13.20 6.92 -4.12
N GLN A 124 14.00 7.90 -4.60
CA GLN A 124 15.27 8.28 -3.99
C GLN A 124 15.18 9.55 -3.15
N ASP A 125 14.17 10.38 -3.38
CA ASP A 125 14.09 11.73 -2.79
C ASP A 125 13.44 11.76 -1.42
N ILE A 126 12.48 10.86 -1.17
CA ILE A 126 11.81 10.74 0.13
C ILE A 126 11.62 9.28 0.51
N GLN A 127 11.64 9.02 1.80
CA GLN A 127 11.36 7.70 2.33
C GLN A 127 9.87 7.39 2.20
N CYS A 128 9.54 6.35 1.44
CA CYS A 128 8.19 5.83 1.28
C CYS A 128 8.00 4.56 2.11
N GLU A 129 6.76 4.32 2.51
CA GLU A 129 6.39 3.20 3.37
C GLU A 129 5.58 2.15 2.62
N ALA A 130 5.88 0.88 2.89
CA ALA A 130 5.08 -0.27 2.50
C ALA A 130 4.62 -0.97 3.78
N ILE A 131 3.32 -0.93 4.05
CA ILE A 131 2.73 -1.44 5.28
C ILE A 131 1.84 -2.63 4.95
N MET A 132 2.07 -3.75 5.61
CA MET A 132 1.23 -4.94 5.52
C MET A 132 0.34 -5.04 6.75
N VAL A 133 -0.97 -5.15 6.54
CA VAL A 133 -1.97 -5.31 7.61
C VAL A 133 -2.65 -6.65 7.44
N SER A 134 -2.55 -7.51 8.46
CA SER A 134 -3.11 -8.85 8.44
C SER A 134 -3.50 -9.30 9.84
N ARG A 135 -4.30 -10.37 9.92
CA ARG A 135 -4.63 -11.01 11.20
C ARG A 135 -3.51 -11.88 11.71
N GLU A 136 -2.83 -12.53 10.78
CA GLU A 136 -1.72 -13.46 11.05
C GLU A 136 -0.67 -13.31 9.96
N VAL A 137 0.50 -13.84 10.20
CA VAL A 137 1.58 -13.85 9.21
C VAL A 137 1.46 -15.13 8.38
N SER A 138 1.23 -14.97 7.07
CA SER A 138 1.16 -16.11 6.13
C SER A 138 2.56 -16.60 5.76
N GLU A 139 2.63 -17.83 5.22
CA GLU A 139 3.88 -18.38 4.66
C GLU A 139 4.44 -17.49 3.54
N GLU A 140 3.55 -16.93 2.70
CA GLU A 140 3.92 -16.03 1.61
C GLU A 140 4.53 -14.72 2.13
N MET A 141 3.98 -14.16 3.20
CA MET A 141 4.54 -12.98 3.87
C MET A 141 5.93 -13.27 4.44
N ASP A 142 6.11 -14.39 5.12
CA ASP A 142 7.39 -14.82 5.67
C ASP A 142 8.43 -15.03 4.56
N LYS A 143 8.03 -15.68 3.48
CA LYS A 143 8.90 -15.92 2.32
C LYS A 143 9.37 -14.62 1.68
N ALA A 144 8.47 -13.66 1.49
CA ALA A 144 8.81 -12.33 0.97
C ALA A 144 9.78 -11.60 1.90
N LYS A 145 9.57 -11.69 3.21
CA LYS A 145 10.43 -11.09 4.22
C LYS A 145 11.84 -11.67 4.22
N VAL A 146 11.96 -12.98 4.13
CA VAL A 146 13.26 -13.68 4.04
C VAL A 146 14.01 -13.26 2.78
N ILE A 147 13.36 -13.24 1.62
CA ILE A 147 13.97 -12.83 0.35
C ILE A 147 14.46 -11.38 0.43
N THR A 148 13.67 -10.46 0.98
CA THR A 148 14.04 -9.06 1.15
C THR A 148 15.28 -8.92 2.04
N ARG A 149 15.35 -9.66 3.15
CA ARG A 149 16.51 -9.66 4.05
C ARG A 149 17.77 -10.17 3.36
N MET A 150 17.67 -11.26 2.60
CA MET A 150 18.79 -11.82 1.85
C MET A 150 19.32 -10.82 0.82
N PHE A 151 18.43 -10.15 0.11
CA PHE A 151 18.79 -9.13 -0.87
C PHE A 151 19.51 -7.95 -0.20
N ASN A 152 19.00 -7.43 0.89
CA ASN A 152 19.61 -6.34 1.63
C ASN A 152 20.99 -6.72 2.18
N LYS A 153 21.15 -7.92 2.69
CA LYS A 153 22.44 -8.45 3.14
C LYS A 153 23.46 -8.51 1.99
N SER A 154 23.05 -9.01 0.84
CA SER A 154 23.91 -9.08 -0.35
C SER A 154 24.37 -7.69 -0.82
N LEU A 155 23.51 -6.70 -0.79
CA LEU A 155 23.87 -5.31 -1.12
C LEU A 155 24.88 -4.76 -0.12
N TRP A 156 24.73 -5.04 1.16
CA TRP A 156 25.67 -4.64 2.21
C TRP A 156 27.06 -5.24 1.99
N GLU A 157 27.12 -6.53 1.73
CA GLU A 157 28.38 -7.23 1.45
C GLU A 157 29.08 -6.66 0.22
N LYS A 158 28.37 -6.35 -0.86
CA LYS A 158 28.92 -5.72 -2.06
C LYS A 158 29.44 -4.30 -1.81
N GLN A 159 28.77 -3.52 -0.99
CA GLN A 159 29.21 -2.17 -0.63
C GLN A 159 30.51 -2.20 0.20
N TYR A 160 30.66 -3.19 1.06
CA TYR A 160 31.88 -3.37 1.87
C TYR A 160 33.09 -3.82 1.04
N LEU A 161 32.89 -4.54 -0.03
CA LEU A 161 33.98 -5.02 -0.89
C LEU A 161 34.52 -3.97 -1.87
N ASN A 162 33.85 -2.83 -1.99
CA ASN A 162 34.26 -1.72 -2.86
C ASN A 162 34.97 -0.59 -2.12
N TYR A 163 35.35 -0.83 -0.86
CA TYR A 163 36.22 0.08 -0.06
C TYR A 163 37.61 -0.56 0.13
#